data_1b930a5f65a8756be1fdfb4600706685
#
_entry.id   1b930a5f65a8756be1fdfb4600706685
#
_cell.length_a   1.000
_cell.length_b   1.000
_cell.length_c   1.000
_cell.angle_alpha   90.00
_cell.angle_beta   90.00
_cell.angle_gamma   90.00
#
_symmetry.space_group_name_H-M   'P 1'
#
loop_
_entity.id
_entity.type
_entity.pdbx_description
1 polymer ?
#
loop_
_entity_poly.entity_id
_entity_poly.type
_entity_poly.pdbx_seq_one_letter_code
_entity_poly.pdbx_strand_id
1 'polypeptide(L)'
;MTARMRALAGLLLATTLVTPARGGESPRPVVGRSMVTTRYGIVAASQPLAARAGTLVLERGGNAVDAAIAANAAMGVLEPAMNGIGGDLFVLYWEAKTGKLHGLNASGWAPTGLTAERLASKGLERVPIEGVDPITVPGAVAGWSALRERFGTKPFRELLAPAIRYANEGFPVGQVTAAAWADPEALALLKSSPGAARTYLIDGRPPREGDVFRNGDLARSLERIAQAGRDGFYRGATADAILAAVRA
;
A
#
# COMPACT_ATOMS: atom_id res chain seq x y z
N MET A 1 94.74 8.85 -48.22
CA MET A 1 94.24 10.13 -47.75
C MET A 1 92.75 10.18 -47.91
N THR A 2 92.14 9.98 -46.85
CA THR A 2 90.87 10.32 -46.25
C THR A 2 89.65 10.52 -47.15
N ALA A 3 88.81 9.44 -47.19
CA ALA A 3 87.41 9.44 -47.67
C ALA A 3 86.48 9.62 -46.46
N ARG A 4 85.64 10.61 -46.50
CA ARG A 4 84.53 10.77 -45.51
C ARG A 4 83.28 10.08 -46.03
N MET A 5 82.89 9.01 -45.37
CA MET A 5 81.68 8.36 -45.55
C MET A 5 80.54 9.09 -44.79
N ARG A 6 79.52 9.57 -45.51
CA ARG A 6 78.30 10.15 -44.91
C ARG A 6 77.29 9.04 -44.77
N ALA A 7 76.94 8.63 -43.55
CA ALA A 7 75.84 7.74 -43.24
C ALA A 7 74.53 8.52 -43.22
N LEU A 8 73.59 8.19 -44.09
CA LEU A 8 72.17 8.62 -43.98
C LEU A 8 71.50 7.71 -43.00
N ALA A 9 71.12 8.30 -41.85
CA ALA A 9 70.20 7.63 -40.91
C ALA A 9 68.75 7.88 -41.36
N GLY A 10 68.11 6.87 -41.89
CA GLY A 10 66.70 6.88 -42.19
C GLY A 10 65.87 6.75 -40.90
N LEU A 11 65.16 7.77 -40.55
CA LEU A 11 64.22 7.74 -39.41
C LEU A 11 62.90 7.12 -39.87
N LEU A 12 62.66 5.85 -39.55
CA LEU A 12 61.36 5.20 -39.74
C LEU A 12 60.41 5.68 -38.61
N LEU A 13 59.46 6.55 -38.95
CA LEU A 13 58.37 6.95 -38.07
C LEU A 13 57.33 5.84 -38.05
N ALA A 14 57.34 5.00 -37.04
CA ALA A 14 56.31 4.02 -36.81
C ALA A 14 55.08 4.73 -36.20
N THR A 15 54.09 5.04 -37.03
CA THR A 15 52.77 5.48 -36.56
C THR A 15 52.02 4.29 -35.97
N THR A 16 52.05 4.15 -34.65
CA THR A 16 51.16 3.23 -33.93
C THR A 16 49.72 3.80 -33.97
N LEU A 17 48.89 3.16 -34.81
CA LEU A 17 47.45 3.37 -34.75
C LEU A 17 46.95 2.87 -33.39
N VAL A 18 46.74 3.79 -32.46
CA VAL A 18 45.99 3.52 -31.22
C VAL A 18 44.53 3.40 -31.62
N THR A 19 44.06 2.20 -31.87
CA THR A 19 42.63 1.94 -31.92
C THR A 19 42.05 2.22 -30.54
N PRO A 20 41.04 3.10 -30.42
CA PRO A 20 40.39 3.27 -29.11
C PRO A 20 39.79 1.90 -28.76
N ALA A 21 40.30 1.31 -27.70
CA ALA A 21 39.62 0.15 -27.08
C ALA A 21 38.17 0.60 -26.79
N ARG A 22 37.22 0.01 -27.51
CA ARG A 22 35.83 0.07 -27.11
C ARG A 22 35.79 -0.45 -25.67
N GLY A 23 35.63 0.43 -24.72
CA GLY A 23 35.41 0.06 -23.34
C GLY A 23 34.18 -0.83 -23.30
N GLY A 24 34.40 -2.13 -23.31
CA GLY A 24 33.37 -3.10 -22.98
C GLY A 24 32.94 -2.73 -21.58
N GLU A 25 31.69 -2.32 -21.43
CA GLU A 25 31.08 -2.11 -20.12
C GLU A 25 31.32 -3.41 -19.33
N SER A 26 32.15 -3.35 -18.30
CA SER A 26 32.38 -4.50 -17.44
C SER A 26 31.01 -4.97 -16.95
N PRO A 27 30.67 -6.28 -17.03
CA PRO A 27 29.41 -6.74 -16.51
C PRO A 27 29.25 -6.24 -15.08
N ARG A 28 28.24 -5.43 -14.83
CA ARG A 28 27.95 -4.95 -13.47
C ARG A 28 27.74 -6.20 -12.61
N PRO A 29 28.44 -6.33 -11.49
CA PRO A 29 28.23 -7.48 -10.63
C PRO A 29 26.75 -7.55 -10.28
N VAL A 30 26.11 -8.69 -10.54
CA VAL A 30 24.74 -8.94 -10.15
C VAL A 30 24.71 -9.05 -8.62
N VAL A 31 24.48 -7.92 -7.96
CA VAL A 31 24.38 -7.86 -6.50
C VAL A 31 22.90 -7.73 -6.16
N GLY A 32 22.38 -8.68 -5.39
CA GLY A 32 21.00 -8.65 -4.92
C GLY A 32 20.07 -9.63 -5.61
N ARG A 33 18.78 -9.29 -5.62
CA ARG A 33 17.73 -10.16 -6.20
C ARG A 33 17.64 -9.97 -7.70
N SER A 34 17.32 -11.05 -8.41
CA SER A 34 16.95 -10.96 -9.83
C SER A 34 15.78 -10.00 -10.02
N MET A 35 15.82 -9.29 -11.14
CA MET A 35 14.70 -8.46 -11.55
C MET A 35 13.46 -9.33 -11.79
N VAL A 36 12.32 -8.92 -11.26
CA VAL A 36 11.04 -9.59 -11.52
C VAL A 36 10.55 -9.20 -12.91
N THR A 37 10.36 -10.19 -13.77
CA THR A 37 9.74 -10.02 -15.08
C THR A 37 8.45 -10.83 -15.15
N THR A 38 7.42 -10.30 -15.78
CA THR A 38 6.10 -10.94 -15.87
C THR A 38 5.37 -10.49 -17.13
N ARG A 39 4.45 -11.33 -17.61
CA ARG A 39 3.58 -11.03 -18.74
C ARG A 39 2.26 -10.38 -18.32
N TYR A 40 1.92 -10.39 -17.04
CA TYR A 40 0.61 -9.96 -16.53
C TYR A 40 0.63 -8.59 -15.87
N GLY A 41 1.81 -8.01 -15.65
CA GLY A 41 2.00 -6.77 -14.92
C GLY A 41 2.65 -6.99 -13.55
N ILE A 42 2.96 -5.92 -12.85
CA ILE A 42 3.65 -5.94 -11.55
C ILE A 42 2.81 -5.20 -10.53
N VAL A 43 2.76 -5.77 -9.34
CA VAL A 43 2.21 -5.12 -8.14
C VAL A 43 3.31 -5.00 -7.10
N ALA A 44 3.56 -3.78 -6.63
CA ALA A 44 4.48 -3.49 -5.55
C ALA A 44 3.70 -2.97 -4.34
N ALA A 45 3.96 -3.54 -3.18
CA ALA A 45 3.42 -3.12 -1.90
C ALA A 45 4.46 -3.35 -0.80
N SER A 46 4.39 -2.64 0.31
CA SER A 46 5.27 -2.84 1.47
C SER A 46 5.14 -4.25 2.05
N GLN A 47 3.95 -4.86 1.91
CA GLN A 47 3.65 -6.20 2.41
C GLN A 47 3.51 -7.21 1.25
N PRO A 48 4.36 -8.27 1.22
CA PRO A 48 4.38 -9.22 0.10
C PRO A 48 3.05 -9.94 -0.17
N LEU A 49 2.28 -10.26 0.86
CA LEU A 49 0.97 -10.91 0.70
C LEU A 49 -0.05 -9.97 0.04
N ALA A 50 0.05 -8.65 0.27
CA ALA A 50 -0.76 -7.66 -0.41
C ALA A 50 -0.38 -7.53 -1.88
N ALA A 51 0.92 -7.48 -2.20
CA ALA A 51 1.39 -7.54 -3.58
C ALA A 51 0.90 -8.81 -4.29
N ARG A 52 0.95 -9.96 -3.61
CA ARG A 52 0.41 -11.23 -4.12
C ARG A 52 -1.10 -11.15 -4.39
N ALA A 53 -1.88 -10.51 -3.51
CA ALA A 53 -3.32 -10.33 -3.72
C ALA A 53 -3.61 -9.59 -5.03
N GLY A 54 -2.90 -8.50 -5.31
CA GLY A 54 -3.02 -7.75 -6.55
C GLY A 54 -2.53 -8.54 -7.78
N THR A 55 -1.41 -9.25 -7.66
CA THR A 55 -0.87 -10.07 -8.75
C THR A 55 -1.84 -11.18 -9.17
N LEU A 56 -2.49 -11.85 -8.22
CA LEU A 56 -3.52 -12.85 -8.51
C LEU A 56 -4.71 -12.28 -9.30
N VAL A 57 -5.05 -11.00 -9.07
CA VAL A 57 -6.10 -10.33 -9.85
C VAL A 57 -5.64 -10.09 -11.29
N LEU A 58 -4.41 -9.64 -11.50
CA LEU A 58 -3.84 -9.49 -12.85
C LEU A 58 -3.80 -10.82 -13.61
N GLU A 59 -3.34 -11.89 -12.99
CA GLU A 59 -3.28 -13.24 -13.56
C GLU A 59 -4.66 -13.78 -13.99
N ARG A 60 -5.72 -13.35 -13.29
CA ARG A 60 -7.12 -13.68 -13.58
C ARG A 60 -7.80 -12.71 -14.56
N GLY A 61 -7.02 -11.88 -15.25
CA GLY A 61 -7.50 -10.94 -16.27
C GLY A 61 -8.15 -9.68 -15.71
N GLY A 62 -7.91 -9.33 -14.45
CA GLY A 62 -8.20 -8.00 -13.92
C GLY A 62 -7.20 -6.97 -14.45
N ASN A 63 -7.54 -5.70 -14.38
CA ASN A 63 -6.65 -4.61 -14.77
C ASN A 63 -5.88 -4.03 -13.56
N ALA A 64 -5.06 -3.00 -13.81
CA ALA A 64 -4.24 -2.36 -12.78
C ALA A 64 -5.08 -1.76 -11.64
N VAL A 65 -6.26 -1.22 -11.92
CA VAL A 65 -7.17 -0.67 -10.91
C VAL A 65 -7.75 -1.78 -10.04
N ASP A 66 -8.17 -2.88 -10.65
CA ASP A 66 -8.65 -4.07 -9.92
C ASP A 66 -7.56 -4.62 -8.98
N ALA A 67 -6.33 -4.74 -9.49
CA ALA A 67 -5.19 -5.20 -8.72
C ALA A 67 -4.84 -4.27 -7.56
N ALA A 68 -4.89 -2.95 -7.79
CA ALA A 68 -4.64 -1.96 -6.75
C ALA A 68 -5.69 -2.02 -5.62
N ILE A 69 -6.98 -2.16 -5.96
CA ILE A 69 -8.05 -2.31 -4.96
C ILE A 69 -7.81 -3.57 -4.13
N ALA A 70 -7.50 -4.71 -4.77
CA ALA A 70 -7.27 -5.97 -4.05
C ALA A 70 -6.04 -5.91 -3.14
N ALA A 71 -4.94 -5.31 -3.61
CA ALA A 71 -3.74 -5.10 -2.81
C ALA A 71 -4.01 -4.16 -1.63
N ASN A 72 -4.69 -3.02 -1.86
CA ASN A 72 -5.01 -2.05 -0.82
C ASN A 72 -5.96 -2.63 0.24
N ALA A 73 -6.99 -3.39 -0.16
CA ALA A 73 -7.86 -4.07 0.78
C ALA A 73 -7.08 -5.10 1.64
N ALA A 74 -6.14 -5.84 1.03
CA ALA A 74 -5.28 -6.76 1.76
C ALA A 74 -4.33 -6.01 2.71
N MET A 75 -3.79 -4.85 2.32
CA MET A 75 -2.97 -4.00 3.20
C MET A 75 -3.70 -3.64 4.49
N GLY A 76 -5.00 -3.29 4.43
CA GLY A 76 -5.80 -2.96 5.61
C GLY A 76 -5.96 -4.12 6.62
N VAL A 77 -5.75 -5.36 6.17
CA VAL A 77 -5.71 -6.55 7.04
C VAL A 77 -4.29 -6.81 7.55
N LEU A 78 -3.30 -6.68 6.68
CA LEU A 78 -1.93 -7.14 6.87
C LEU A 78 -1.04 -6.12 7.58
N GLU A 79 -1.34 -4.82 7.43
CA GLU A 79 -0.64 -3.69 8.07
C GLU A 79 -1.65 -2.72 8.71
N PRO A 80 -2.41 -3.16 9.72
CA PRO A 80 -3.52 -2.37 10.26
C PRO A 80 -3.09 -1.09 11.00
N ALA A 81 -1.81 -0.97 11.35
CA ALA A 81 -1.27 0.28 11.92
C ALA A 81 -1.19 1.43 10.89
N MET A 82 -1.14 1.10 9.59
CA MET A 82 -0.91 2.07 8.51
C MET A 82 -2.07 2.12 7.50
N ASN A 83 -2.97 1.13 7.51
CA ASN A 83 -4.02 0.99 6.52
C ASN A 83 -5.33 0.51 7.13
N GLY A 84 -6.46 0.83 6.49
CA GLY A 84 -7.76 0.30 6.92
C GLY A 84 -8.94 0.88 6.15
N ILE A 85 -10.08 0.20 6.25
CA ILE A 85 -11.34 0.65 5.63
C ILE A 85 -11.93 1.91 6.29
N GLY A 86 -11.44 2.27 7.46
CA GLY A 86 -11.81 3.48 8.19
C GLY A 86 -10.94 4.71 7.85
N GLY A 87 -10.00 4.57 6.95
CA GLY A 87 -9.04 5.62 6.58
C GLY A 87 -9.31 6.26 5.22
N ASP A 88 -8.26 6.83 4.69
CA ASP A 88 -8.20 7.64 3.48
C ASP A 88 -7.74 6.82 2.28
N LEU A 89 -7.98 7.35 1.08
CA LEU A 89 -7.44 6.82 -0.16
C LEU A 89 -7.08 7.95 -1.12
N PHE A 90 -5.83 7.92 -1.62
CA PHE A 90 -5.37 8.78 -2.69
C PHE A 90 -4.89 7.93 -3.85
N VAL A 91 -5.23 8.33 -5.08
CA VAL A 91 -4.87 7.56 -6.26
C VAL A 91 -4.41 8.48 -7.38
N LEU A 92 -3.33 8.08 -8.04
CA LEU A 92 -2.95 8.56 -9.37
C LEU A 92 -3.02 7.37 -10.33
N TYR A 93 -3.84 7.51 -11.37
CA TYR A 93 -4.04 6.48 -12.37
C TYR A 93 -3.70 7.01 -13.77
N TRP A 94 -2.70 6.39 -14.39
CA TRP A 94 -2.38 6.64 -15.80
C TRP A 94 -3.17 5.70 -16.69
N GLU A 95 -4.08 6.26 -17.47
CA GLU A 95 -4.85 5.51 -18.47
C GLU A 95 -4.09 5.51 -19.80
N ALA A 96 -3.30 4.47 -20.05
CA ALA A 96 -2.45 4.37 -21.23
C ALA A 96 -3.21 4.47 -22.56
N LYS A 97 -4.47 3.96 -22.62
CA LYS A 97 -5.31 3.99 -23.82
C LYS A 97 -5.64 5.42 -24.27
N THR A 98 -5.84 6.33 -23.35
CA THR A 98 -6.22 7.74 -23.63
C THR A 98 -5.07 8.72 -23.42
N GLY A 99 -3.94 8.26 -22.84
CA GLY A 99 -2.83 9.12 -22.46
C GLY A 99 -3.19 10.12 -21.36
N LYS A 100 -4.16 9.80 -20.49
CA LYS A 100 -4.64 10.70 -19.44
C LYS A 100 -4.21 10.25 -18.05
N LEU A 101 -3.82 11.21 -17.23
CA LEU A 101 -3.62 11.03 -15.80
C LEU A 101 -4.89 11.42 -15.07
N HIS A 102 -5.37 10.52 -14.22
CA HIS A 102 -6.51 10.73 -13.35
C HIS A 102 -6.05 10.78 -11.90
N GLY A 103 -6.56 11.75 -11.14
CA GLY A 103 -6.35 11.86 -9.70
C GLY A 103 -7.66 11.61 -8.95
N LEU A 104 -7.60 10.90 -7.82
CA LEU A 104 -8.70 10.74 -6.88
C LEU A 104 -8.20 11.09 -5.47
N ASN A 105 -8.91 12.02 -4.84
CA ASN A 105 -8.82 12.26 -3.42
C ASN A 105 -10.08 11.70 -2.75
N ALA A 106 -9.93 10.66 -1.97
CA ALA A 106 -10.95 10.04 -1.14
C ALA A 106 -10.49 10.01 0.33
N SER A 107 -10.01 11.14 0.83
CA SER A 107 -9.65 11.32 2.24
C SER A 107 -10.87 11.40 3.16
N GLY A 108 -12.05 11.58 2.59
CA GLY A 108 -13.29 11.77 3.35
C GLY A 108 -13.52 13.23 3.78
N TRP A 109 -14.77 13.54 4.06
CA TRP A 109 -15.18 14.87 4.49
C TRP A 109 -15.10 15.00 6.01
N ALA A 110 -14.76 16.17 6.49
CA ALA A 110 -14.97 16.49 7.90
C ALA A 110 -16.47 16.39 8.24
N PRO A 111 -16.85 15.86 9.41
CA PRO A 111 -18.23 15.87 9.85
C PRO A 111 -18.80 17.30 9.88
N THR A 112 -20.03 17.48 9.40
CA THR A 112 -20.68 18.81 9.35
C THR A 112 -20.82 19.46 10.72
N GLY A 113 -20.85 18.66 11.79
CA GLY A 113 -20.89 19.14 13.17
C GLY A 113 -19.51 19.54 13.75
N LEU A 114 -18.41 19.33 13.03
CA LEU A 114 -17.09 19.76 13.46
C LEU A 114 -16.85 21.19 12.97
N THR A 115 -17.19 22.17 13.81
CA THR A 115 -17.03 23.60 13.53
C THR A 115 -15.98 24.23 14.45
N ALA A 116 -15.48 25.41 14.09
CA ALA A 116 -14.56 26.18 14.93
C ALA A 116 -15.19 26.52 16.29
N GLU A 117 -16.49 26.87 16.30
CA GLU A 117 -17.24 27.19 17.50
C GLU A 117 -17.38 25.98 18.43
N ARG A 118 -17.56 24.77 17.86
CA ARG A 118 -17.58 23.52 18.62
C ARG A 118 -16.22 23.24 19.27
N LEU A 119 -15.12 23.43 18.55
CA LEU A 119 -13.78 23.28 19.13
C LEU A 119 -13.52 24.31 20.23
N ALA A 120 -13.85 25.57 19.99
CA ALA A 120 -13.70 26.63 20.96
C ALA A 120 -14.54 26.37 22.24
N SER A 121 -15.78 25.84 22.12
CA SER A 121 -16.60 25.46 23.27
C SER A 121 -16.01 24.35 24.13
N LYS A 122 -15.08 23.57 23.60
CA LYS A 122 -14.29 22.56 24.30
C LYS A 122 -12.94 23.09 24.81
N GLY A 123 -12.65 24.38 24.64
CA GLY A 123 -11.35 24.97 24.96
C GLY A 123 -10.21 24.57 24.03
N LEU A 124 -10.53 24.11 22.81
CA LEU A 124 -9.57 23.65 21.83
C LEU A 124 -9.32 24.75 20.78
N GLU A 125 -8.05 25.10 20.56
CA GLU A 125 -7.62 26.06 19.53
C GLU A 125 -7.39 25.37 18.16
N ARG A 126 -7.29 24.05 18.14
CA ARG A 126 -7.06 23.22 16.95
C ARG A 126 -7.73 21.87 17.10
N VAL A 127 -7.93 21.16 15.99
CA VAL A 127 -8.38 19.78 16.01
C VAL A 127 -7.33 18.93 16.74
N PRO A 128 -7.70 18.16 17.77
CA PRO A 128 -6.77 17.28 18.49
C PRO A 128 -6.27 16.17 17.57
N ILE A 129 -5.17 15.54 17.97
CA ILE A 129 -4.63 14.39 17.22
C ILE A 129 -5.38 13.10 17.58
N GLU A 130 -5.94 13.04 18.79
CA GLU A 130 -6.62 11.86 19.34
C GLU A 130 -8.09 12.15 19.65
N GLY A 131 -8.86 11.09 19.84
CA GLY A 131 -10.28 11.16 20.15
C GLY A 131 -11.17 11.10 18.93
N VAL A 132 -12.39 11.61 19.04
CA VAL A 132 -13.41 11.54 17.98
C VAL A 132 -13.39 12.74 17.03
N ASP A 133 -12.90 13.89 17.49
CA ASP A 133 -12.94 15.13 16.72
C ASP A 133 -12.04 15.11 15.45
N PRO A 134 -10.88 14.42 15.41
CA PRO A 134 -10.07 14.31 14.19
C PRO A 134 -10.61 13.31 13.16
N ILE A 135 -11.61 12.50 13.50
CA ILE A 135 -12.12 11.45 12.62
C ILE A 135 -12.95 12.08 11.49
N THR A 136 -12.48 11.91 10.26
CA THR A 136 -13.26 12.22 9.04
C THR A 136 -14.25 11.10 8.74
N VAL A 137 -15.23 11.36 7.88
CA VAL A 137 -16.03 10.28 7.31
C VAL A 137 -15.10 9.39 6.48
N PRO A 138 -14.95 8.09 6.81
CA PRO A 138 -13.98 7.22 6.12
C PRO A 138 -14.14 7.25 4.61
N GLY A 139 -13.06 7.50 3.87
CA GLY A 139 -13.12 7.70 2.42
C GLY A 139 -12.70 6.49 1.58
N ALA A 140 -11.90 5.58 2.14
CA ALA A 140 -11.26 4.50 1.38
C ALA A 140 -12.24 3.63 0.58
N VAL A 141 -13.33 3.19 1.19
CA VAL A 141 -14.34 2.32 0.53
C VAL A 141 -15.10 3.07 -0.57
N ALA A 142 -15.40 4.36 -0.37
CA ALA A 142 -15.97 5.20 -1.42
C ALA A 142 -15.00 5.37 -2.60
N GLY A 143 -13.71 5.53 -2.29
CA GLY A 143 -12.65 5.58 -3.30
C GLY A 143 -12.54 4.29 -4.11
N TRP A 144 -12.58 3.11 -3.45
CA TRP A 144 -12.63 1.83 -4.17
C TRP A 144 -13.85 1.72 -5.09
N SER A 145 -15.03 2.17 -4.62
CA SER A 145 -16.25 2.16 -5.43
C SER A 145 -16.11 3.05 -6.65
N ALA A 146 -15.66 4.29 -6.49
CA ALA A 146 -15.47 5.24 -7.58
C ALA A 146 -14.45 4.74 -8.62
N LEU A 147 -13.32 4.16 -8.16
CA LEU A 147 -12.31 3.58 -9.03
C LEU A 147 -12.86 2.38 -9.81
N ARG A 148 -13.52 1.47 -9.11
CA ARG A 148 -14.09 0.27 -9.73
C ARG A 148 -15.18 0.61 -10.73
N GLU A 149 -16.07 1.52 -10.41
CA GLU A 149 -17.17 1.95 -11.30
C GLU A 149 -16.64 2.58 -12.58
N ARG A 150 -15.56 3.35 -12.48
CA ARG A 150 -15.03 4.08 -13.63
C ARG A 150 -14.04 3.28 -14.47
N PHE A 151 -13.20 2.48 -13.84
CA PHE A 151 -12.05 1.86 -14.48
C PHE A 151 -11.91 0.36 -14.20
N GLY A 152 -12.60 -0.18 -13.19
CA GLY A 152 -12.51 -1.59 -12.82
C GLY A 152 -13.24 -2.50 -13.79
N THR A 153 -12.85 -3.76 -13.80
CA THR A 153 -13.44 -4.82 -14.63
C THR A 153 -13.97 -5.99 -13.81
N LYS A 154 -13.56 -6.08 -12.54
CA LYS A 154 -13.94 -7.19 -11.66
C LYS A 154 -14.92 -6.74 -10.57
N PRO A 155 -15.83 -7.64 -10.12
CA PRO A 155 -16.70 -7.34 -8.99
C PRO A 155 -15.96 -7.34 -7.66
N PHE A 156 -16.43 -6.58 -6.68
CA PHE A 156 -15.82 -6.51 -5.35
C PHE A 156 -15.61 -7.87 -4.69
N ARG A 157 -16.51 -8.83 -4.88
CA ARG A 157 -16.35 -10.18 -4.30
C ARG A 157 -15.07 -10.88 -4.76
N GLU A 158 -14.60 -10.61 -5.99
CA GLU A 158 -13.33 -11.15 -6.48
C GLU A 158 -12.15 -10.36 -5.94
N LEU A 159 -12.27 -9.03 -5.93
CA LEU A 159 -11.21 -8.12 -5.48
C LEU A 159 -10.92 -8.24 -3.99
N LEU A 160 -11.96 -8.39 -3.17
CA LEU A 160 -11.83 -8.45 -1.72
C LEU A 160 -11.60 -9.87 -1.18
N ALA A 161 -11.77 -10.90 -2.00
CA ALA A 161 -11.61 -12.29 -1.57
C ALA A 161 -10.25 -12.60 -0.90
N PRO A 162 -9.09 -12.12 -1.38
CA PRO A 162 -7.82 -12.32 -0.68
C PRO A 162 -7.78 -11.69 0.71
N ALA A 163 -8.28 -10.45 0.85
CA ALA A 163 -8.32 -9.74 2.13
C ALA A 163 -9.26 -10.45 3.12
N ILE A 164 -10.45 -10.84 2.68
CA ILE A 164 -11.42 -11.62 3.48
C ILE A 164 -10.78 -12.92 3.97
N ARG A 165 -10.08 -13.63 3.08
CA ARG A 165 -9.39 -14.86 3.46
C ARG A 165 -8.31 -14.62 4.50
N TYR A 166 -7.44 -13.63 4.34
CA TYR A 166 -6.41 -13.30 5.32
C TYR A 166 -7.01 -12.90 6.67
N ALA A 167 -8.12 -12.18 6.67
CA ALA A 167 -8.80 -11.78 7.89
C ALA A 167 -9.46 -12.96 8.63
N ASN A 168 -10.08 -13.91 7.90
CA ASN A 168 -10.75 -15.08 8.46
C ASN A 168 -9.80 -16.21 8.85
N GLU A 169 -8.97 -16.65 7.91
CA GLU A 169 -8.05 -17.79 8.12
C GLU A 169 -6.82 -17.39 8.92
N GLY A 170 -6.48 -16.11 8.85
CA GLY A 170 -5.28 -15.53 9.44
C GLY A 170 -4.10 -15.50 8.49
N PHE A 171 -3.09 -14.75 8.91
CA PHE A 171 -1.82 -14.63 8.20
C PHE A 171 -0.66 -14.63 9.21
N PRO A 172 0.51 -15.15 8.84
CA PRO A 172 1.68 -15.04 9.70
C PRO A 172 2.17 -13.59 9.73
N VAL A 173 2.30 -13.05 10.93
CA VAL A 173 2.78 -11.66 11.13
C VAL A 173 4.25 -11.59 10.77
N GLY A 174 4.60 -10.68 9.85
CA GLY A 174 5.98 -10.45 9.44
C GLY A 174 6.75 -9.59 10.44
N GLN A 175 8.09 -9.65 10.37
CA GLN A 175 9.00 -8.96 11.28
C GLN A 175 8.71 -7.45 11.40
N VAL A 176 8.57 -6.74 10.28
CA VAL A 176 8.32 -5.28 10.26
C VAL A 176 6.99 -4.95 10.90
N THR A 177 5.95 -5.69 10.57
CA THR A 177 4.61 -5.51 11.14
C THR A 177 4.60 -5.81 12.64
N ALA A 178 5.28 -6.86 13.09
CA ALA A 178 5.41 -7.19 14.51
C ALA A 178 6.13 -6.08 15.28
N ALA A 179 7.20 -5.51 14.72
CA ALA A 179 7.93 -4.39 15.34
C ALA A 179 7.03 -3.14 15.46
N ALA A 180 6.28 -2.78 14.41
CA ALA A 180 5.35 -1.67 14.45
C ALA A 180 4.22 -1.86 15.48
N TRP A 181 3.72 -3.08 15.64
CA TRP A 181 2.71 -3.39 16.66
C TRP A 181 3.24 -3.35 18.10
N ALA A 182 4.52 -3.65 18.27
CA ALA A 182 5.19 -3.64 19.56
C ALA A 182 5.75 -2.27 19.95
N ASP A 183 5.60 -1.26 19.08
CA ASP A 183 5.99 0.12 19.39
C ASP A 183 5.28 0.58 20.68
N PRO A 184 5.99 1.19 21.65
CA PRO A 184 5.42 1.54 22.94
C PRO A 184 4.24 2.50 22.87
N GLU A 185 4.26 3.48 21.97
CA GLU A 185 3.19 4.48 21.81
C GLU A 185 1.97 3.82 21.15
N ALA A 186 2.17 3.05 20.08
CA ALA A 186 1.11 2.30 19.42
C ALA A 186 0.45 1.29 20.40
N LEU A 187 1.24 0.60 21.20
CA LEU A 187 0.73 -0.35 22.18
C LEU A 187 -0.05 0.34 23.31
N ALA A 188 0.39 1.50 23.75
CA ALA A 188 -0.34 2.30 24.75
C ALA A 188 -1.72 2.72 24.22
N LEU A 189 -1.78 3.20 22.96
CA LEU A 189 -3.03 3.54 22.28
C LEU A 189 -3.97 2.33 22.12
N LEU A 190 -3.45 1.18 21.72
CA LEU A 190 -4.25 -0.04 21.62
C LEU A 190 -4.84 -0.45 22.96
N LYS A 191 -4.06 -0.33 24.06
CA LYS A 191 -4.52 -0.66 25.41
C LYS A 191 -5.47 0.35 26.02
N SER A 192 -5.45 1.62 25.59
CA SER A 192 -6.36 2.65 26.07
C SER A 192 -7.81 2.44 25.59
N SER A 193 -8.01 1.68 24.51
CA SER A 193 -9.33 1.36 23.97
C SER A 193 -9.63 -0.15 24.13
N PRO A 194 -10.63 -0.55 24.95
CA PRO A 194 -10.99 -1.96 25.11
C PRO A 194 -11.35 -2.66 23.80
N GLY A 195 -11.96 -1.93 22.86
CA GLY A 195 -12.27 -2.44 21.52
C GLY A 195 -11.02 -2.70 20.70
N ALA A 196 -10.07 -1.79 20.68
CA ALA A 196 -8.80 -1.94 20.00
C ALA A 196 -7.96 -3.07 20.61
N ALA A 197 -7.86 -3.11 21.94
CA ALA A 197 -7.11 -4.16 22.66
C ALA A 197 -7.66 -5.55 22.32
N ARG A 198 -8.99 -5.74 22.36
CA ARG A 198 -9.63 -7.01 22.00
C ARG A 198 -9.39 -7.41 20.55
N THR A 199 -9.32 -6.43 19.64
CA THR A 199 -9.18 -6.69 18.20
C THR A 199 -7.75 -6.95 17.78
N TYR A 200 -6.79 -6.21 18.33
CA TYR A 200 -5.43 -6.15 17.82
C TYR A 200 -4.36 -6.77 18.75
N LEU A 201 -4.74 -7.22 19.94
CA LEU A 201 -3.83 -7.92 20.84
C LEU A 201 -4.18 -9.40 20.93
N ILE A 202 -3.16 -10.26 21.01
CA ILE A 202 -3.31 -11.70 21.28
C ILE A 202 -3.02 -11.91 22.76
N ASP A 203 -4.01 -12.32 23.55
CA ASP A 203 -3.89 -12.51 24.99
C ASP A 203 -3.28 -11.29 25.71
N GLY A 204 -3.69 -10.07 25.31
CA GLY A 204 -3.21 -8.81 25.88
C GLY A 204 -1.81 -8.35 25.46
N ARG A 205 -1.15 -9.05 24.55
CA ARG A 205 0.16 -8.71 24.01
C ARG A 205 0.11 -8.41 22.50
N PRO A 206 1.03 -7.60 21.98
CA PRO A 206 1.14 -7.43 20.52
C PRO A 206 1.51 -8.75 19.85
N PRO A 207 1.01 -9.00 18.64
CA PRO A 207 1.44 -10.14 17.83
C PRO A 207 2.94 -10.12 17.59
N ARG A 208 3.59 -11.28 17.66
CA ARG A 208 5.02 -11.47 17.38
C ARG A 208 5.22 -11.95 15.95
N GLU A 209 6.43 -11.85 15.46
CA GLU A 209 6.83 -12.48 14.19
C GLU A 209 6.46 -13.97 14.20
N GLY A 210 5.77 -14.41 13.15
CA GLY A 210 5.30 -15.79 12.99
C GLY A 210 3.97 -16.12 13.68
N ASP A 211 3.47 -15.29 14.58
CA ASP A 211 2.11 -15.48 15.13
C ASP A 211 1.07 -15.40 14.00
N VAL A 212 0.05 -16.23 14.07
CA VAL A 212 -1.07 -16.19 13.12
C VAL A 212 -2.13 -15.21 13.64
N PHE A 213 -2.21 -14.05 13.04
CA PHE A 213 -3.21 -13.04 13.39
C PHE A 213 -4.48 -13.18 12.55
N ARG A 214 -5.64 -13.02 13.19
CA ARG A 214 -6.97 -13.06 12.57
C ARG A 214 -7.80 -11.86 12.99
N ASN A 215 -8.68 -11.40 12.11
CA ASN A 215 -9.65 -10.36 12.41
C ASN A 215 -10.99 -10.69 11.74
N GLY A 216 -11.78 -11.57 12.37
CA GLY A 216 -13.06 -11.99 11.85
C GLY A 216 -14.10 -10.86 11.75
N ASP A 217 -14.00 -9.81 12.58
CA ASP A 217 -14.88 -8.65 12.50
C ASP A 217 -14.63 -7.85 11.24
N LEU A 218 -13.35 -7.65 10.89
CA LEU A 218 -12.95 -7.01 9.64
C LEU A 218 -13.35 -7.87 8.43
N ALA A 219 -13.18 -9.19 8.52
CA ALA A 219 -13.63 -10.11 7.47
C ALA A 219 -15.13 -9.93 7.18
N ARG A 220 -15.98 -9.92 8.21
CA ARG A 220 -17.42 -9.68 8.06
C ARG A 220 -17.75 -8.32 7.45
N SER A 221 -16.99 -7.29 7.79
CA SER A 221 -17.15 -5.96 7.19
C SER A 221 -16.78 -5.95 5.72
N LEU A 222 -15.65 -6.59 5.36
CA LEU A 222 -15.23 -6.77 3.96
C LEU A 222 -16.22 -7.62 3.16
N GLU A 223 -16.83 -8.66 3.75
CA GLU A 223 -17.89 -9.47 3.12
C GLU A 223 -19.12 -8.64 2.78
N ARG A 224 -19.57 -7.75 3.67
CA ARG A 224 -20.67 -6.82 3.39
C ARG A 224 -20.34 -5.88 2.23
N ILE A 225 -19.11 -5.35 2.19
CA ILE A 225 -18.64 -4.53 1.07
C ILE A 225 -18.58 -5.36 -0.22
N ALA A 226 -18.12 -6.61 -0.15
CA ALA A 226 -18.06 -7.50 -1.30
C ALA A 226 -19.45 -7.79 -1.90
N GLN A 227 -20.48 -7.88 -1.05
CA GLN A 227 -21.87 -8.17 -1.43
C GLN A 227 -22.61 -6.92 -1.91
N ALA A 228 -22.55 -5.82 -1.17
CA ALA A 228 -23.36 -4.62 -1.36
C ALA A 228 -22.57 -3.38 -1.84
N GLY A 229 -21.28 -3.53 -2.11
CA GLY A 229 -20.43 -2.42 -2.53
C GLY A 229 -20.34 -1.33 -1.46
N ARG A 230 -20.41 -0.08 -1.90
CA ARG A 230 -20.35 1.10 -1.02
C ARG A 230 -21.40 1.03 0.12
N ASP A 231 -22.58 0.58 -0.16
CA ASP A 231 -23.67 0.52 0.83
C ASP A 231 -23.39 -0.50 1.93
N GLY A 232 -22.62 -1.56 1.67
CA GLY A 232 -22.18 -2.53 2.69
C GLY A 232 -21.30 -1.93 3.80
N PHE A 233 -20.77 -0.72 3.58
CA PHE A 233 -19.96 0.02 4.56
C PHE A 233 -20.70 1.23 5.14
N TYR A 234 -21.30 2.07 4.28
CA TYR A 234 -21.87 3.35 4.70
C TYR A 234 -23.34 3.24 5.16
N ARG A 235 -23.95 2.05 5.13
CA ARG A 235 -25.31 1.79 5.58
C ARG A 235 -25.39 0.51 6.42
N GLY A 236 -26.42 0.41 7.24
CA GLY A 236 -26.71 -0.78 8.05
C GLY A 236 -25.61 -1.10 9.06
N ALA A 237 -25.43 -2.39 9.35
CA ALA A 237 -24.68 -2.85 10.52
C ALA A 237 -23.25 -2.31 10.66
N THR A 238 -22.52 -2.09 9.55
CA THR A 238 -21.16 -1.53 9.62
C THR A 238 -21.20 -0.05 10.00
N ALA A 239 -22.03 0.74 9.33
CA ALA A 239 -22.21 2.16 9.64
C ALA A 239 -22.74 2.39 11.06
N ASP A 240 -23.73 1.59 11.48
CA ASP A 240 -24.33 1.67 12.80
C ASP A 240 -23.31 1.38 13.91
N ALA A 241 -22.43 0.38 13.71
CA ALA A 241 -21.36 0.06 14.65
C ALA A 241 -20.32 1.17 14.76
N ILE A 242 -19.93 1.80 13.63
CA ILE A 242 -19.01 2.96 13.61
C ILE A 242 -19.66 4.13 14.37
N LEU A 243 -20.92 4.45 14.06
CA LEU A 243 -21.63 5.56 14.71
C LEU A 243 -21.81 5.31 16.21
N ALA A 244 -22.07 4.08 16.64
CA ALA A 244 -22.14 3.72 18.04
C ALA A 244 -20.81 3.94 18.76
N ALA A 245 -19.70 3.54 18.15
CA ALA A 245 -18.36 3.73 18.72
C ALA A 245 -17.94 5.22 18.81
N VAL A 246 -18.33 6.04 17.82
CA VAL A 246 -18.03 7.48 17.81
C VAL A 246 -18.87 8.27 18.84
N ARG A 247 -20.05 7.75 19.21
CA ARG A 247 -20.95 8.38 20.18
C ARG A 247 -20.71 7.95 21.64
N ALA A 248 -19.97 6.87 21.84
CA ALA A 248 -19.63 6.35 23.18
C ALA A 248 -18.52 7.17 23.83
#